data_c5c1bf2950cd1d30095fe74db3bd7765
#
_entry.id   c5c1bf2950cd1d30095fe74db3bd7765
#
_cell.length_a   1.000
_cell.length_b   1.000
_cell.length_c   1.000
_cell.angle_alpha   90.00
_cell.angle_beta   90.00
_cell.angle_gamma   90.00
#
_symmetry.space_group_name_H-M   'P 1'
#
loop_
_entity.id
_entity.type
_entity.pdbx_description
1 polymer ?
#
loop_
_entity_poly.entity_id
_entity_poly.type
_entity_poly.pdbx_seq_one_letter_code
_entity_poly.pdbx_strand_id
1 'polypeptide(L)'
;FRHRSARPLSRRQSRNLVIAGGIILPLTVTIPFALSSFSIGRTLYAPPPDNALTIEVIGKRWWWEIHYLDQSGNRIATTANELHVPVGEPIKLLLKSDNVIHSFWVPNIQGKTDMMPGQVNVTSLVADEPGVYRGQCAEYCGAQHALMAFLFVAEPQEAFDAWLEQQAQPAVAPDTAQAVHGREVFFDSGCASCHTVRGTRAAGDEGPDLTHLAGRRTLAAATVPNRIGHLGGWITDPQHIKPESLMPPTEMSPDNLQSLLRYLGGLE
;
A
#
# COMPACT_ATOMS: atom_id res chain seq x y z
N PHE A 1 -54.88 24.25 19.24
CA PHE A 1 -54.74 22.85 18.72
C PHE A 1 -56.00 22.08 19.10
N ARG A 2 -56.90 21.77 18.11
CA ARG A 2 -58.07 20.91 18.31
C ARG A 2 -57.57 19.46 18.41
N HIS A 3 -57.61 18.88 19.60
CA HIS A 3 -57.49 17.42 19.77
C HIS A 3 -58.66 16.75 19.02
N ARG A 4 -58.38 16.20 17.84
CA ARG A 4 -59.28 15.24 17.23
C ARG A 4 -59.19 13.96 18.08
N SER A 5 -60.25 13.64 18.82
CA SER A 5 -60.39 12.38 19.50
C SER A 5 -60.39 11.25 18.46
N ALA A 6 -59.30 10.53 18.38
CA ALA A 6 -59.18 9.39 17.50
C ALA A 6 -60.20 8.33 17.95
N ARG A 7 -61.02 7.81 17.05
CA ARG A 7 -61.91 6.68 17.33
C ARG A 7 -61.08 5.48 17.77
N PRO A 8 -61.40 4.82 18.87
CA PRO A 8 -60.66 3.64 19.29
C PRO A 8 -60.76 2.55 18.23
N LEU A 9 -59.62 1.92 17.90
CA LEU A 9 -59.56 0.83 16.95
C LEU A 9 -60.23 -0.41 17.55
N SER A 10 -60.93 -1.21 16.72
CA SER A 10 -61.42 -2.52 17.15
C SER A 10 -60.25 -3.47 17.44
N ARG A 11 -60.44 -4.48 18.27
CA ARG A 11 -59.39 -5.49 18.57
C ARG A 11 -58.79 -6.10 17.31
N ARG A 12 -59.59 -6.36 16.26
CA ARG A 12 -59.12 -6.89 14.98
C ARG A 12 -58.21 -5.90 14.23
N GLN A 13 -58.62 -4.62 14.22
CA GLN A 13 -57.80 -3.56 13.60
C GLN A 13 -56.49 -3.34 14.33
N SER A 14 -56.51 -3.29 15.66
CA SER A 14 -55.27 -3.19 16.47
C SER A 14 -54.34 -4.37 16.24
N ARG A 15 -54.86 -5.62 16.25
CA ARG A 15 -54.08 -6.81 15.94
C ARG A 15 -53.45 -6.76 14.52
N ASN A 16 -54.27 -6.40 13.52
CA ASN A 16 -53.80 -6.34 12.14
C ASN A 16 -52.74 -5.26 11.98
N LEU A 17 -52.89 -4.10 12.64
CA LEU A 17 -51.90 -3.05 12.65
C LEU A 17 -50.55 -3.49 13.26
N VAL A 18 -50.63 -4.21 14.39
CA VAL A 18 -49.44 -4.77 15.05
C VAL A 18 -48.76 -5.82 14.16
N ILE A 19 -49.54 -6.72 13.53
CA ILE A 19 -49.01 -7.72 12.60
C ILE A 19 -48.40 -7.02 11.36
N ALA A 20 -49.13 -6.09 10.75
CA ALA A 20 -48.65 -5.40 9.55
C ALA A 20 -47.38 -4.58 9.84
N GLY A 21 -47.39 -3.75 10.89
CA GLY A 21 -46.29 -2.87 11.24
C GLY A 21 -45.13 -3.58 11.99
N GLY A 22 -45.43 -4.57 12.81
CA GLY A 22 -44.44 -5.26 13.65
C GLY A 22 -43.85 -6.53 13.04
N ILE A 23 -44.48 -7.13 12.05
CA ILE A 23 -44.04 -8.38 11.44
C ILE A 23 -43.87 -8.20 9.91
N ILE A 24 -44.99 -7.91 9.22
CA ILE A 24 -44.97 -7.90 7.74
C ILE A 24 -44.02 -6.84 7.20
N LEU A 25 -44.17 -5.60 7.65
CA LEU A 25 -43.33 -4.48 7.17
C LEU A 25 -41.84 -4.69 7.45
N PRO A 26 -41.41 -5.05 8.68
CA PRO A 26 -39.99 -5.35 8.91
C PRO A 26 -39.46 -6.51 8.06
N LEU A 27 -40.22 -7.60 7.90
CA LEU A 27 -39.78 -8.74 7.09
C LEU A 27 -39.68 -8.41 5.60
N THR A 28 -40.65 -7.65 5.06
CA THR A 28 -40.62 -7.23 3.65
C THR A 28 -39.46 -6.30 3.31
N VAL A 29 -38.92 -5.59 4.28
CA VAL A 29 -37.73 -4.74 4.11
C VAL A 29 -36.44 -5.56 4.39
N THR A 30 -36.40 -6.30 5.51
CA THR A 30 -35.19 -6.96 5.96
C THR A 30 -34.78 -8.12 5.06
N ILE A 31 -35.73 -8.93 4.57
CA ILE A 31 -35.41 -10.09 3.73
C ILE A 31 -34.78 -9.70 2.40
N PRO A 32 -35.34 -8.78 1.58
CA PRO A 32 -34.70 -8.35 0.35
C PRO A 32 -33.34 -7.68 0.61
N PHE A 33 -33.22 -6.89 1.67
CA PHE A 33 -31.96 -6.27 2.06
C PHE A 33 -30.89 -7.32 2.42
N ALA A 34 -31.23 -8.31 3.22
CA ALA A 34 -30.32 -9.40 3.59
C ALA A 34 -29.87 -10.23 2.37
N LEU A 35 -30.81 -10.56 1.47
CA LEU A 35 -30.51 -11.30 0.23
C LEU A 35 -29.61 -10.47 -0.69
N SER A 36 -29.87 -9.18 -0.85
CA SER A 36 -29.01 -8.27 -1.62
C SER A 36 -27.62 -8.14 -1.02
N SER A 37 -27.52 -7.92 0.29
CA SER A 37 -26.24 -7.87 1.01
C SER A 37 -25.42 -9.14 0.84
N PHE A 38 -26.07 -10.30 0.96
CA PHE A 38 -25.40 -11.58 0.77
C PHE A 38 -24.91 -11.76 -0.68
N SER A 39 -25.74 -11.41 -1.66
CA SER A 39 -25.37 -11.49 -3.08
C SER A 39 -24.16 -10.59 -3.41
N ILE A 40 -24.21 -9.31 -2.97
CA ILE A 40 -23.13 -8.35 -3.17
C ILE A 40 -21.86 -8.84 -2.46
N GLY A 41 -21.98 -9.30 -1.21
CA GLY A 41 -20.86 -9.84 -0.46
C GLY A 41 -20.15 -10.99 -1.18
N ARG A 42 -20.91 -11.92 -1.78
CA ARG A 42 -20.32 -13.01 -2.58
C ARG A 42 -19.52 -12.52 -3.79
N THR A 43 -19.96 -11.44 -4.42
CA THR A 43 -19.25 -10.84 -5.56
C THR A 43 -17.97 -10.13 -5.10
N LEU A 44 -18.05 -9.34 -4.03
CA LEU A 44 -16.91 -8.58 -3.50
C LEU A 44 -15.80 -9.46 -2.92
N TYR A 45 -16.15 -10.63 -2.37
CA TYR A 45 -15.19 -11.57 -1.76
C TYR A 45 -14.99 -12.83 -2.62
N ALA A 46 -15.32 -12.76 -3.90
CA ALA A 46 -14.99 -13.84 -4.82
C ALA A 46 -13.46 -14.01 -4.89
N PRO A 47 -12.95 -15.26 -4.86
CA PRO A 47 -11.52 -15.48 -5.03
C PRO A 47 -11.09 -14.97 -6.41
N PRO A 48 -9.88 -14.40 -6.52
CA PRO A 48 -9.35 -13.98 -7.81
C PRO A 48 -9.16 -15.22 -8.73
N PRO A 49 -9.14 -15.02 -10.05
CA PRO A 49 -8.78 -16.08 -10.98
C PRO A 49 -7.40 -16.67 -10.69
N ASP A 50 -7.20 -17.96 -10.98
CA ASP A 50 -5.93 -18.64 -10.70
C ASP A 50 -4.73 -18.01 -11.41
N ASN A 51 -4.95 -17.38 -12.57
CA ASN A 51 -3.94 -16.68 -13.35
C ASN A 51 -3.81 -15.19 -13.01
N ALA A 52 -4.50 -14.70 -12.00
CA ALA A 52 -4.40 -13.30 -11.57
C ALA A 52 -2.96 -12.94 -11.17
N LEU A 53 -2.54 -11.70 -11.50
CA LEU A 53 -1.30 -11.14 -11.02
C LEU A 53 -1.26 -11.23 -9.48
N THR A 54 -0.24 -11.90 -8.97
CA THR A 54 -0.07 -12.07 -7.53
C THR A 54 0.97 -11.09 -7.00
N ILE A 55 0.59 -10.30 -6.02
CA ILE A 55 1.46 -9.32 -5.37
C ILE A 55 1.46 -9.60 -3.87
N GLU A 56 2.64 -9.76 -3.30
CA GLU A 56 2.83 -9.86 -1.86
C GLU A 56 3.11 -8.47 -1.30
N VAL A 57 2.34 -8.06 -0.28
CA VAL A 57 2.54 -6.80 0.43
C VAL A 57 2.83 -7.11 1.89
N ILE A 58 3.96 -6.63 2.38
CA ILE A 58 4.43 -6.84 3.74
C ILE A 58 4.42 -5.50 4.48
N GLY A 59 3.61 -5.39 5.54
CA GLY A 59 3.63 -4.25 6.44
C GLY A 59 4.81 -4.35 7.39
N LYS A 60 5.71 -3.37 7.32
CA LYS A 60 6.85 -3.19 8.25
C LYS A 60 6.66 -1.89 9.05
N ARG A 61 7.32 -1.69 10.18
CA ARG A 61 7.28 -0.42 10.93
C ARG A 61 8.25 0.61 10.32
N TRP A 62 7.82 1.66 9.61
CA TRP A 62 6.46 2.02 9.19
C TRP A 62 6.49 2.33 7.71
N TRP A 63 6.56 1.27 6.90
CA TRP A 63 6.63 1.30 5.45
C TRP A 63 6.09 0.00 4.85
N TRP A 64 5.95 -0.07 3.53
CA TRP A 64 5.36 -1.18 2.81
C TRP A 64 6.38 -1.79 1.86
N GLU A 65 6.72 -3.06 2.06
CA GLU A 65 7.49 -3.84 1.12
C GLU A 65 6.55 -4.56 0.17
N ILE A 66 6.88 -4.58 -1.13
CA ILE A 66 6.00 -5.07 -2.18
C ILE A 66 6.79 -5.96 -3.12
N HIS A 67 6.31 -7.20 -3.32
CA HIS A 67 6.90 -8.17 -4.23
C HIS A 67 5.90 -8.58 -5.29
N TYR A 68 6.29 -8.51 -6.56
CA TYR A 68 5.55 -9.07 -7.67
C TYR A 68 6.01 -10.50 -7.88
N LEU A 69 5.04 -11.42 -8.02
CA LEU A 69 5.32 -12.85 -8.10
C LEU A 69 4.92 -13.41 -9.46
N ASP A 70 5.71 -14.35 -9.97
CA ASP A 70 5.32 -15.16 -11.12
C ASP A 70 4.28 -16.23 -10.74
N GLN A 71 3.79 -16.99 -11.73
CA GLN A 71 2.82 -18.06 -11.53
C GLN A 71 3.35 -19.21 -10.64
N SER A 72 4.66 -19.33 -10.48
CA SER A 72 5.33 -20.31 -9.62
C SER A 72 5.57 -19.78 -8.20
N GLY A 73 5.24 -18.50 -7.95
CA GLY A 73 5.46 -17.84 -6.67
C GLY A 73 6.88 -17.28 -6.48
N ASN A 74 7.70 -17.23 -7.53
CA ASN A 74 9.01 -16.58 -7.45
C ASN A 74 8.88 -15.06 -7.59
N ARG A 75 9.76 -14.32 -6.91
CA ARG A 75 9.79 -12.84 -7.01
C ARG A 75 10.35 -12.40 -8.36
N ILE A 76 9.56 -11.63 -9.10
CA ILE A 76 9.94 -10.99 -10.37
C ILE A 76 10.58 -9.62 -10.08
N ALA A 77 9.95 -8.84 -9.20
CA ALA A 77 10.38 -7.51 -8.84
C ALA A 77 10.08 -7.20 -7.38
N THR A 78 10.86 -6.30 -6.80
CA THR A 78 10.66 -5.76 -5.44
C THR A 78 10.66 -4.25 -5.49
N THR A 79 9.68 -3.64 -4.82
CA THR A 79 9.60 -2.19 -4.64
C THR A 79 9.12 -1.85 -3.22
N ALA A 80 8.94 -0.58 -2.92
CA ALA A 80 8.46 -0.14 -1.63
C ALA A 80 7.58 1.10 -1.74
N ASN A 81 6.48 1.12 -0.96
CA ASN A 81 5.58 2.25 -0.79
C ASN A 81 4.85 2.74 -2.05
N GLU A 82 5.03 2.06 -3.19
CA GLU A 82 4.29 2.30 -4.42
C GLU A 82 3.87 0.96 -5.02
N LEU A 83 2.55 0.72 -5.08
CA LEU A 83 1.94 -0.49 -5.62
C LEU A 83 1.36 -0.17 -6.98
N HIS A 84 1.98 -0.68 -8.04
CA HIS A 84 1.52 -0.52 -9.42
C HIS A 84 0.66 -1.70 -9.84
N VAL A 85 -0.44 -1.44 -10.55
CA VAL A 85 -1.36 -2.47 -11.03
C VAL A 85 -1.93 -2.09 -12.40
N PRO A 86 -2.25 -3.08 -13.25
CA PRO A 86 -2.99 -2.83 -14.47
C PRO A 86 -4.46 -2.51 -14.18
N VAL A 87 -5.04 -1.59 -14.95
CA VAL A 87 -6.46 -1.22 -14.87
C VAL A 87 -7.33 -2.35 -15.44
N GLY A 88 -8.46 -2.61 -14.78
CA GLY A 88 -9.47 -3.57 -15.23
C GLY A 88 -9.15 -5.03 -14.94
N GLU A 89 -7.94 -5.34 -14.49
CA GLU A 89 -7.51 -6.71 -14.22
C GLU A 89 -7.64 -7.07 -12.72
N PRO A 90 -8.12 -8.27 -12.39
CA PRO A 90 -8.17 -8.73 -11.02
C PRO A 90 -6.76 -9.04 -10.50
N ILE A 91 -6.44 -8.46 -9.34
CA ILE A 91 -5.16 -8.64 -8.66
C ILE A 91 -5.37 -9.48 -7.41
N LYS A 92 -4.48 -10.45 -7.18
CA LYS A 92 -4.41 -11.22 -5.96
C LYS A 92 -3.37 -10.63 -5.03
N LEU A 93 -3.79 -10.16 -3.86
CA LEU A 93 -2.87 -9.66 -2.82
C LEU A 93 -2.66 -10.71 -1.73
N LEU A 94 -1.40 -10.97 -1.42
CA LEU A 94 -0.96 -11.74 -0.26
C LEU A 94 -0.48 -10.74 0.79
N LEU A 95 -1.28 -10.51 1.81
CA LEU A 95 -1.06 -9.50 2.84
C LEU A 95 -0.41 -10.12 4.07
N LYS A 96 0.78 -9.65 4.42
CA LYS A 96 1.58 -10.13 5.55
C LYS A 96 2.02 -8.98 6.44
N SER A 97 2.33 -9.28 7.68
CA SER A 97 3.00 -8.36 8.59
C SER A 97 4.28 -8.99 9.13
N ASP A 98 5.34 -8.19 9.17
CA ASP A 98 6.65 -8.59 9.70
C ASP A 98 6.74 -8.42 11.24
N ASN A 99 5.95 -7.54 11.85
CA ASN A 99 6.13 -7.19 13.27
C ASN A 99 4.84 -6.97 14.06
N VAL A 100 4.07 -5.93 13.77
CA VAL A 100 2.82 -5.59 14.46
C VAL A 100 1.64 -5.68 13.51
N ILE A 101 0.42 -5.65 14.01
CA ILE A 101 -0.76 -5.60 13.14
C ILE A 101 -0.75 -4.31 12.33
N HIS A 102 -0.97 -4.43 11.03
CA HIS A 102 -1.24 -3.34 10.09
C HIS A 102 -2.57 -3.60 9.40
N SER A 103 -3.05 -2.68 8.59
CA SER A 103 -4.19 -2.93 7.71
C SER A 103 -3.97 -2.24 6.37
N PHE A 104 -4.06 -3.01 5.30
CA PHE A 104 -3.98 -2.50 3.93
C PHE A 104 -5.30 -1.86 3.54
N TRP A 105 -5.26 -0.62 3.09
CA TRP A 105 -6.45 0.11 2.70
C TRP A 105 -6.18 1.14 1.60
N VAL A 106 -6.92 1.02 0.51
CA VAL A 106 -7.01 2.04 -0.55
C VAL A 106 -8.46 2.48 -0.62
N PRO A 107 -8.84 3.59 0.03
CA PRO A 107 -10.25 4.00 0.20
C PRO A 107 -11.07 4.07 -1.09
N ASN A 108 -10.42 4.48 -2.19
CA ASN A 108 -11.06 4.62 -3.50
C ASN A 108 -11.27 3.28 -4.24
N ILE A 109 -10.64 2.20 -3.79
CA ILE A 109 -10.64 0.91 -4.48
C ILE A 109 -11.48 -0.11 -3.72
N GLN A 110 -11.21 -0.31 -2.43
CA GLN A 110 -11.97 -1.28 -1.62
C GLN A 110 -11.83 -1.04 -0.12
N GLY A 111 -12.56 -1.85 0.68
CA GLY A 111 -12.45 -1.88 2.14
C GLY A 111 -11.07 -2.33 2.64
N LYS A 112 -10.78 -2.06 3.92
CA LYS A 112 -9.52 -2.46 4.55
C LYS A 112 -9.43 -3.98 4.76
N THR A 113 -8.21 -4.51 4.73
CA THR A 113 -7.89 -5.89 5.10
C THR A 113 -6.73 -5.88 6.10
N ASP A 114 -6.95 -6.49 7.26
CA ASP A 114 -5.95 -6.53 8.32
C ASP A 114 -4.80 -7.47 7.95
N MET A 115 -3.60 -7.13 8.43
CA MET A 115 -2.34 -7.84 8.20
C MET A 115 -1.77 -8.24 9.55
N MET A 116 -1.87 -9.53 9.87
CA MET A 116 -1.48 -10.06 11.17
C MET A 116 -0.12 -10.77 11.11
N PRO A 117 0.76 -10.58 12.09
CA PRO A 117 2.00 -11.35 12.17
C PRO A 117 1.71 -12.86 12.19
N GLY A 118 2.50 -13.61 11.42
CA GLY A 118 2.37 -15.07 11.33
C GLY A 118 1.19 -15.59 10.50
N GLN A 119 0.42 -14.70 9.86
CA GLN A 119 -0.70 -15.06 8.98
C GLN A 119 -0.56 -14.43 7.61
N VAL A 120 -1.14 -15.07 6.60
CA VAL A 120 -1.25 -14.53 5.24
C VAL A 120 -2.73 -14.33 4.95
N ASN A 121 -3.16 -13.08 4.88
CA ASN A 121 -4.51 -12.75 4.44
C ASN A 121 -4.49 -12.58 2.91
N VAL A 122 -5.46 -13.20 2.25
CA VAL A 122 -5.61 -13.10 0.79
C VAL A 122 -6.82 -12.24 0.49
N THR A 123 -6.63 -11.25 -0.37
CA THR A 123 -7.72 -10.44 -0.90
C THR A 123 -7.55 -10.24 -2.39
N SER A 124 -8.63 -9.85 -3.06
CA SER A 124 -8.62 -9.47 -4.47
C SER A 124 -9.08 -8.04 -4.62
N LEU A 125 -8.54 -7.34 -5.59
CA LEU A 125 -9.01 -6.00 -5.97
C LEU A 125 -8.95 -5.81 -7.48
N VAL A 126 -9.75 -4.88 -7.97
CA VAL A 126 -9.71 -4.39 -9.35
C VAL A 126 -9.69 -2.86 -9.29
N ALA A 127 -8.84 -2.24 -10.08
CA ALA A 127 -8.87 -0.80 -10.29
C ALA A 127 -9.64 -0.51 -11.59
N ASP A 128 -10.81 0.10 -11.49
CA ASP A 128 -11.67 0.36 -12.65
C ASP A 128 -11.15 1.49 -13.54
N GLU A 129 -10.41 2.44 -12.97
CA GLU A 129 -9.94 3.64 -13.68
C GLU A 129 -8.44 3.87 -13.43
N PRO A 130 -7.70 4.36 -14.44
CA PRO A 130 -6.31 4.74 -14.26
C PRO A 130 -6.19 5.94 -13.32
N GLY A 131 -5.15 5.95 -12.49
CA GLY A 131 -4.91 7.04 -11.54
C GLY A 131 -3.90 6.71 -10.48
N VAL A 132 -3.60 7.71 -9.66
CA VAL A 132 -2.75 7.57 -8.49
C VAL A 132 -3.60 7.79 -7.25
N TYR A 133 -3.79 6.75 -6.48
CA TYR A 133 -4.62 6.74 -5.29
C TYR A 133 -3.75 6.65 -4.05
N ARG A 134 -4.16 7.29 -2.96
CA ARG A 134 -3.46 7.18 -1.70
C ARG A 134 -3.97 5.97 -0.93
N GLY A 135 -3.07 5.05 -0.61
CA GLY A 135 -3.28 4.00 0.37
C GLY A 135 -2.73 4.39 1.74
N GLN A 136 -3.24 3.76 2.80
CA GLN A 136 -2.88 4.07 4.17
C GLN A 136 -2.97 2.83 5.06
N CYS A 137 -2.13 2.77 6.09
CA CYS A 137 -2.32 1.83 7.19
C CYS A 137 -3.60 2.20 7.95
N ALA A 138 -4.52 1.25 8.06
CA ALA A 138 -5.84 1.45 8.67
C ALA A 138 -6.00 0.70 10.02
N GLU A 139 -4.88 0.21 10.62
CA GLU A 139 -4.84 -0.35 11.98
C GLU A 139 -3.67 0.26 12.74
N TYR A 140 -3.90 0.62 14.02
CA TYR A 140 -2.87 1.27 14.81
C TYR A 140 -1.61 0.40 14.95
N CYS A 141 -0.49 0.88 14.43
CA CYS A 141 0.77 0.14 14.33
C CYS A 141 1.94 0.83 15.05
N GLY A 142 1.67 1.84 15.87
CA GLY A 142 2.69 2.58 16.64
C GLY A 142 2.83 4.04 16.24
N ALA A 143 3.95 4.65 16.60
CA ALA A 143 4.18 6.11 16.54
C ALA A 143 3.96 6.74 15.16
N GLN A 144 4.33 6.05 14.09
CA GLN A 144 4.17 6.57 12.73
C GLN A 144 2.93 6.02 12.00
N HIS A 145 1.94 5.51 12.73
CA HIS A 145 0.71 5.01 12.10
C HIS A 145 0.09 6.00 11.09
N ALA A 146 0.00 7.26 11.44
CA ALA A 146 -0.54 8.31 10.57
C ALA A 146 0.37 8.65 9.37
N LEU A 147 1.65 8.31 9.43
CA LEU A 147 2.66 8.54 8.40
C LEU A 147 3.04 7.26 7.62
N MET A 148 2.28 6.19 7.80
CA MET A 148 2.47 4.93 7.07
C MET A 148 1.47 4.84 5.93
N ALA A 149 1.77 5.56 4.86
CA ALA A 149 0.98 5.57 3.63
C ALA A 149 1.76 4.94 2.47
N PHE A 150 1.09 4.79 1.34
CA PHE A 150 1.68 4.36 0.07
C PHE A 150 0.88 4.94 -1.10
N LEU A 151 1.43 4.87 -2.28
CA LEU A 151 0.71 5.16 -3.51
C LEU A 151 0.27 3.86 -4.18
N PHE A 152 -0.98 3.84 -4.60
CA PHE A 152 -1.54 2.81 -5.45
C PHE A 152 -1.68 3.42 -6.85
N VAL A 153 -0.91 2.90 -7.80
CA VAL A 153 -0.80 3.43 -9.17
C VAL A 153 -1.50 2.44 -10.11
N ALA A 154 -2.69 2.81 -10.56
CA ALA A 154 -3.42 2.06 -11.58
C ALA A 154 -3.13 2.65 -12.96
N GLU A 155 -2.63 1.84 -13.87
CA GLU A 155 -2.18 2.28 -15.17
C GLU A 155 -2.59 1.31 -16.29
N PRO A 156 -2.64 1.75 -17.57
CA PRO A 156 -2.92 0.85 -18.68
C PRO A 156 -1.96 -0.34 -18.69
N GLN A 157 -2.42 -1.50 -19.15
CA GLN A 157 -1.66 -2.75 -19.15
C GLN A 157 -0.26 -2.59 -19.75
N GLU A 158 -0.14 -1.94 -20.90
CA GLU A 158 1.15 -1.73 -21.59
C GLU A 158 2.14 -0.92 -20.73
N ALA A 159 1.66 0.11 -20.04
CA ALA A 159 2.49 0.93 -19.14
C ALA A 159 2.92 0.14 -17.91
N PHE A 160 2.02 -0.66 -17.35
CA PHE A 160 2.33 -1.55 -16.23
C PHE A 160 3.37 -2.61 -16.63
N ASP A 161 3.23 -3.24 -17.80
CA ASP A 161 4.18 -4.25 -18.27
C ASP A 161 5.58 -3.67 -18.46
N ALA A 162 5.68 -2.49 -19.08
CA ALA A 162 6.95 -1.78 -19.24
C ALA A 162 7.58 -1.40 -17.89
N TRP A 163 6.76 -0.92 -16.94
CA TRP A 163 7.20 -0.61 -15.59
C TRP A 163 7.70 -1.87 -14.87
N LEU A 164 6.96 -2.98 -14.92
CA LEU A 164 7.34 -4.23 -14.26
C LEU A 164 8.63 -4.81 -14.84
N GLU A 165 8.81 -4.77 -16.18
CA GLU A 165 10.03 -5.18 -16.84
C GLU A 165 11.24 -4.36 -16.37
N GLN A 166 11.09 -3.03 -16.25
CA GLN A 166 12.12 -2.16 -15.70
C GLN A 166 12.43 -2.50 -14.24
N GLN A 167 11.39 -2.68 -13.41
CA GLN A 167 11.58 -3.05 -12.00
C GLN A 167 12.25 -4.41 -11.82
N ALA A 168 12.22 -5.31 -12.78
CA ALA A 168 12.92 -6.59 -12.74
C ALA A 168 14.44 -6.45 -12.99
N GLN A 169 14.88 -5.35 -13.59
CA GLN A 169 16.30 -5.14 -13.92
C GLN A 169 17.15 -4.79 -12.69
N PRO A 170 18.44 -5.05 -12.68
CA PRO A 170 19.36 -4.50 -11.70
C PRO A 170 19.55 -2.99 -11.90
N ALA A 171 20.08 -2.32 -10.88
CA ALA A 171 20.41 -0.90 -10.94
C ALA A 171 21.42 -0.62 -12.05
N VAL A 172 21.22 0.51 -12.75
CA VAL A 172 22.17 1.01 -13.75
C VAL A 172 23.47 1.43 -13.04
N ALA A 173 24.62 1.05 -13.61
CA ALA A 173 25.89 1.44 -13.08
C ALA A 173 26.09 2.97 -13.19
N PRO A 174 26.67 3.63 -12.16
CA PRO A 174 26.93 5.07 -12.22
C PRO A 174 27.94 5.41 -13.32
N ASP A 175 27.65 6.44 -14.10
CA ASP A 175 28.37 6.84 -15.32
C ASP A 175 29.27 8.07 -15.14
N THR A 176 29.11 8.81 -14.03
CA THR A 176 29.91 10.00 -13.73
C THR A 176 30.83 9.77 -12.53
N ALA A 177 31.99 10.44 -12.49
CA ALA A 177 32.91 10.35 -11.36
C ALA A 177 32.24 10.72 -10.02
N GLN A 178 31.34 11.70 -10.03
CA GLN A 178 30.57 12.07 -8.84
C GLN A 178 29.61 10.98 -8.39
N ALA A 179 28.89 10.32 -9.32
CA ALA A 179 27.99 9.22 -8.97
C ALA A 179 28.77 7.96 -8.52
N VAL A 180 29.94 7.69 -9.11
CA VAL A 180 30.85 6.63 -8.65
C VAL A 180 31.31 6.90 -7.21
N HIS A 181 31.76 8.11 -6.91
CA HIS A 181 32.09 8.50 -5.53
C HIS A 181 30.87 8.42 -4.60
N GLY A 182 29.69 8.82 -5.06
CA GLY A 182 28.43 8.68 -4.31
C GLY A 182 28.09 7.23 -3.95
N ARG A 183 28.38 6.29 -4.85
CA ARG A 183 28.26 4.86 -4.56
C ARG A 183 29.24 4.42 -3.47
N GLU A 184 30.47 4.91 -3.49
CA GLU A 184 31.45 4.64 -2.42
C GLU A 184 30.94 5.19 -1.08
N VAL A 185 30.48 6.44 -1.04
CA VAL A 185 29.85 7.06 0.14
C VAL A 185 28.67 6.21 0.66
N PHE A 186 27.83 5.68 -0.24
CA PHE A 186 26.73 4.80 0.13
C PHE A 186 27.18 3.57 0.92
N PHE A 187 28.27 2.94 0.49
CA PHE A 187 28.84 1.79 1.20
C PHE A 187 29.56 2.17 2.48
N ASP A 188 30.36 3.22 2.45
CA ASP A 188 31.19 3.65 3.58
C ASP A 188 30.34 4.23 4.72
N SER A 189 29.20 4.83 4.41
CA SER A 189 28.23 5.33 5.40
C SER A 189 27.31 4.23 5.94
N GLY A 190 27.48 2.96 5.55
CA GLY A 190 26.71 1.83 6.07
C GLY A 190 25.30 1.68 5.52
N CYS A 191 24.89 2.43 4.49
CA CYS A 191 23.54 2.34 3.92
C CYS A 191 23.22 0.91 3.41
N ALA A 192 24.21 0.21 2.88
CA ALA A 192 24.08 -1.14 2.37
C ALA A 192 23.78 -2.22 3.44
N SER A 193 23.93 -1.89 4.73
CA SER A 193 23.56 -2.83 5.81
C SER A 193 22.04 -2.99 5.96
N CYS A 194 21.27 -1.96 5.58
CA CYS A 194 19.82 -1.95 5.69
C CYS A 194 19.12 -1.96 4.34
N HIS A 195 19.77 -1.48 3.27
CA HIS A 195 19.17 -1.31 1.96
C HIS A 195 19.78 -2.23 0.91
N THR A 196 18.91 -2.78 0.06
CA THR A 196 19.31 -3.49 -1.16
C THR A 196 19.43 -2.50 -2.33
N VAL A 197 20.46 -2.71 -3.17
CA VAL A 197 20.58 -2.17 -4.54
C VAL A 197 21.02 -3.33 -5.42
N ARG A 198 20.09 -3.90 -6.18
CA ARG A 198 20.32 -5.08 -7.02
C ARG A 198 21.38 -4.79 -8.10
N GLY A 199 22.22 -5.76 -8.39
CA GLY A 199 23.38 -5.57 -9.26
C GLY A 199 24.62 -5.03 -8.54
N THR A 200 24.55 -4.80 -7.22
CA THR A 200 25.66 -4.44 -6.35
C THR A 200 25.81 -5.42 -5.17
N ARG A 201 26.76 -5.16 -4.28
CA ARG A 201 26.92 -5.93 -3.03
C ARG A 201 25.97 -5.48 -1.90
N ALA A 202 25.10 -4.49 -2.12
CA ALA A 202 24.13 -4.04 -1.14
C ALA A 202 22.94 -5.01 -1.11
N ALA A 203 22.73 -5.70 0.00
CA ALA A 203 21.72 -6.75 0.15
C ALA A 203 21.01 -6.70 1.51
N GLY A 204 20.98 -5.51 2.16
CA GLY A 204 20.22 -5.29 3.39
C GLY A 204 18.71 -5.28 3.12
N ASP A 205 17.90 -5.80 4.05
CA ASP A 205 16.45 -5.98 3.95
C ASP A 205 15.64 -5.30 5.08
N GLU A 206 16.34 -4.63 6.00
CA GLU A 206 15.69 -3.85 7.07
C GLU A 206 15.01 -2.57 6.54
N GLY A 207 15.56 -2.00 5.47
CA GLY A 207 15.01 -0.83 4.78
C GLY A 207 14.56 -1.19 3.36
N PRO A 208 13.87 -0.25 2.68
CA PRO A 208 13.41 -0.45 1.31
C PRO A 208 14.54 -0.82 0.33
N ASP A 209 14.25 -1.70 -0.64
CA ASP A 209 15.07 -1.86 -1.84
C ASP A 209 15.14 -0.52 -2.58
N LEU A 210 16.33 -0.01 -2.85
CA LEU A 210 16.59 1.29 -3.49
C LEU A 210 16.97 1.17 -4.97
N THR A 211 16.89 -0.02 -5.57
CA THR A 211 17.33 -0.29 -6.96
C THR A 211 16.76 0.70 -7.98
N HIS A 212 15.49 1.07 -7.81
CA HIS A 212 14.78 2.01 -8.68
C HIS A 212 14.21 3.19 -7.88
N LEU A 213 15.01 3.72 -6.95
CA LEU A 213 14.58 4.83 -6.09
C LEU A 213 14.21 6.08 -6.87
N ALA A 214 14.96 6.41 -7.92
CA ALA A 214 14.75 7.63 -8.70
C ALA A 214 13.40 7.62 -9.44
N GLY A 215 12.90 6.45 -9.82
CA GLY A 215 11.60 6.29 -10.47
C GLY A 215 10.40 6.44 -9.52
N ARG A 216 10.59 6.43 -8.19
CA ARG A 216 9.51 6.59 -7.23
C ARG A 216 9.00 8.03 -7.17
N ARG A 217 7.69 8.18 -6.95
CA ARG A 217 7.03 9.49 -6.82
C ARG A 217 7.25 10.13 -5.45
N THR A 218 7.43 9.29 -4.42
CA THR A 218 7.49 9.74 -3.02
C THR A 218 8.57 9.02 -2.23
N LEU A 219 8.94 9.65 -1.10
CA LEU A 219 9.86 9.11 -0.10
C LEU A 219 9.12 8.94 1.23
N ALA A 220 9.76 8.21 2.17
CA ALA A 220 9.32 8.09 3.55
C ALA A 220 7.86 7.61 3.69
N ALA A 221 7.47 6.54 2.96
CA ALA A 221 6.11 5.99 2.95
C ALA A 221 5.04 7.04 2.57
N ALA A 222 5.20 7.64 1.39
CA ALA A 222 4.33 8.67 0.82
C ALA A 222 4.17 9.93 1.70
N THR A 223 5.20 10.26 2.49
CA THR A 223 5.19 11.44 3.37
C THR A 223 5.67 12.69 2.63
N VAL A 224 6.72 12.59 1.80
CA VAL A 224 7.26 13.73 1.03
C VAL A 224 7.46 13.34 -0.43
N PRO A 225 7.41 14.32 -1.37
CA PRO A 225 7.73 14.06 -2.78
C PRO A 225 9.19 13.61 -2.96
N ASN A 226 9.44 12.72 -3.93
CA ASN A 226 10.80 12.32 -4.30
C ASN A 226 11.48 13.44 -5.09
N ARG A 227 12.13 14.34 -4.38
CA ARG A 227 12.93 15.43 -4.91
C ARG A 227 14.27 15.44 -4.21
N ILE A 228 15.31 15.89 -4.89
CA ILE A 228 16.69 15.87 -4.40
C ILE A 228 16.84 16.51 -3.00
N GLY A 229 16.18 17.64 -2.76
CA GLY A 229 16.21 18.31 -1.46
C GLY A 229 15.51 17.51 -0.35
N HIS A 230 14.37 16.84 -0.65
CA HIS A 230 13.70 15.97 0.31
C HIS A 230 14.51 14.70 0.58
N LEU A 231 15.15 14.14 -0.45
CA LEU A 231 16.02 12.99 -0.28
C LEU A 231 17.22 13.33 0.62
N GLY A 232 17.85 14.49 0.39
CA GLY A 232 18.92 14.98 1.26
C GLY A 232 18.47 15.17 2.71
N GLY A 233 17.33 15.83 2.92
CA GLY A 233 16.74 16.00 4.26
C GLY A 233 16.40 14.68 4.93
N TRP A 234 15.84 13.70 4.17
CA TRP A 234 15.54 12.36 4.67
C TRP A 234 16.77 11.59 5.10
N ILE A 235 17.89 11.71 4.39
CA ILE A 235 19.16 11.05 4.72
C ILE A 235 19.81 11.66 5.95
N THR A 236 19.83 13.00 6.03
CA THR A 236 20.52 13.72 7.11
C THR A 236 19.74 13.75 8.41
N ASP A 237 18.42 13.89 8.35
CA ASP A 237 17.55 13.92 9.54
C ASP A 237 16.18 13.28 9.27
N PRO A 238 16.10 11.96 9.22
CA PRO A 238 14.83 11.27 9.05
C PRO A 238 13.86 11.51 10.22
N GLN A 239 14.36 11.81 11.42
CA GLN A 239 13.54 12.03 12.62
C GLN A 239 12.70 13.31 12.50
N HIS A 240 13.16 14.33 11.78
CA HIS A 240 12.41 15.55 11.53
C HIS A 240 11.19 15.30 10.61
N ILE A 241 11.30 14.37 9.66
CA ILE A 241 10.24 14.05 8.69
C ILE A 241 9.30 12.99 9.27
N LYS A 242 9.87 11.95 9.90
CA LYS A 242 9.15 10.83 10.51
C LYS A 242 9.75 10.50 11.87
N PRO A 243 9.24 11.10 12.96
CA PRO A 243 9.72 10.79 14.32
C PRO A 243 9.69 9.28 14.62
N GLU A 244 10.68 8.79 15.32
CA GLU A 244 10.89 7.37 15.64
C GLU A 244 11.20 6.47 14.43
N SER A 245 11.65 7.06 13.31
CA SER A 245 12.15 6.29 12.17
C SER A 245 13.29 5.36 12.60
N LEU A 246 13.27 4.11 12.10
CA LEU A 246 14.38 3.17 12.32
C LEU A 246 15.62 3.55 11.50
N MET A 247 15.48 4.32 10.44
CA MET A 247 16.60 4.89 9.70
C MET A 247 17.32 5.93 10.57
N PRO A 248 18.61 5.75 10.89
CA PRO A 248 19.35 6.71 11.69
C PRO A 248 19.68 7.97 10.87
N PRO A 249 19.86 9.13 11.53
CA PRO A 249 20.43 10.30 10.87
C PRO A 249 21.88 10.00 10.45
N THR A 250 22.27 10.54 9.29
CA THR A 250 23.61 10.30 8.75
C THR A 250 24.37 11.63 8.61
N GLU A 251 25.41 11.77 9.41
CA GLU A 251 26.32 12.92 9.33
C GLU A 251 27.36 12.69 8.24
N MET A 252 27.50 13.64 7.32
CA MET A 252 28.51 13.60 6.28
C MET A 252 28.87 15.01 5.79
N SER A 253 30.00 15.14 5.09
CA SER A 253 30.36 16.40 4.47
C SER A 253 29.38 16.79 3.37
N PRO A 254 29.22 18.09 3.07
CA PRO A 254 28.37 18.54 1.96
C PRO A 254 28.72 17.89 0.61
N ASP A 255 29.99 17.70 0.32
CA ASP A 255 30.48 17.10 -0.93
C ASP A 255 30.09 15.61 -1.02
N ASN A 256 30.20 14.87 0.09
CA ASN A 256 29.76 13.48 0.17
C ASN A 256 28.24 13.37 0.01
N LEU A 257 27.48 14.26 0.65
CA LEU A 257 26.02 14.29 0.51
C LEU A 257 25.63 14.56 -0.97
N GLN A 258 26.24 15.52 -1.62
CA GLN A 258 25.95 15.81 -3.03
C GLN A 258 26.29 14.62 -3.94
N SER A 259 27.40 13.94 -3.69
CA SER A 259 27.80 12.76 -4.44
C SER A 259 26.85 11.59 -4.20
N LEU A 260 26.44 11.35 -2.95
CA LEU A 260 25.45 10.34 -2.59
C LEU A 260 24.09 10.62 -3.28
N LEU A 261 23.63 11.87 -3.24
CA LEU A 261 22.40 12.28 -3.89
C LEU A 261 22.46 12.09 -5.42
N ARG A 262 23.63 12.34 -6.03
CA ARG A 262 23.85 12.09 -7.46
C ARG A 262 23.76 10.59 -7.79
N TYR A 263 24.33 9.73 -6.96
CA TYR A 263 24.24 8.28 -7.11
C TYR A 263 22.80 7.79 -6.96
N LEU A 264 22.14 8.15 -5.85
CA LEU A 264 20.76 7.69 -5.56
C LEU A 264 19.75 8.23 -6.57
N GLY A 265 19.94 9.46 -7.06
CA GLY A 265 19.11 10.06 -8.10
C GLY A 265 19.33 9.47 -9.51
N GLY A 266 20.31 8.59 -9.69
CA GLY A 266 20.55 7.82 -10.91
C GLY A 266 20.07 6.37 -10.84
N LEU A 267 19.46 5.94 -9.73
CA LEU A 267 18.89 4.60 -9.57
C LEU A 267 17.47 4.54 -10.19
N GLU A 268 17.41 4.47 -11.51
CA GLU A 268 16.18 4.40 -12.31
C GLU A 268 15.77 2.96 -12.65
#